data_a4d8d53e7af5013e4f8fc9aeb1d54058
#
_entry.id   a4d8d53e7af5013e4f8fc9aeb1d54058
#
_cell.length_a   1.000
_cell.length_b   1.000
_cell.length_c   1.000
_cell.angle_alpha   90.00
_cell.angle_beta   90.00
_cell.angle_gamma   90.00
#
_symmetry.space_group_name_H-M   'P 1'
#
loop_
_entity.id
_entity.type
_entity.pdbx_description
1 polymer ?
#
loop_
_entity_poly.entity_id
_entity_poly.type
_entity_poly.pdbx_seq_one_letter_code
_entity_poly.pdbx_strand_id
1 'polypeptide(L)'
;VYSTYYTTRKDNAWAKANPDEVQQCYIMTGFHTASGGPLAIPLMQGISRELMEPNTRDDIRRWWEVMDRTAGRPLSPDSWRYDGDTGCVVIDAPEAFHDYTVSFLAYLIWDPVHMYNAVTNGWKDFEHQITFDVRQPKTHKFTMERLRKFIADHPYVDVIRYTTFFHQFTLIFDELKREKYVDWYGYSASVSPYILEQFEREAGYPFR
;
A
#
# COMPACT_ATOMS: atom_id res chain seq x y z
N VAL A 1 13.77 -27.75 18.52
CA VAL A 1 13.27 -27.61 17.14
C VAL A 1 13.08 -26.13 16.80
N TYR A 2 13.44 -25.77 15.58
CA TYR A 2 13.38 -24.40 15.07
C TYR A 2 12.24 -24.31 14.04
N SER A 3 11.37 -23.29 14.16
CA SER A 3 10.30 -23.04 13.22
C SER A 3 10.27 -21.60 12.74
N THR A 4 9.81 -21.38 11.51
CA THR A 4 9.57 -20.06 10.94
C THR A 4 8.06 -19.78 10.96
N TYR A 5 7.66 -18.61 11.44
CA TYR A 5 6.27 -18.19 11.54
C TYR A 5 6.06 -16.86 10.81
N TYR A 6 5.02 -16.82 9.98
CA TYR A 6 4.63 -15.62 9.25
C TYR A 6 3.43 -14.97 9.92
N THR A 7 3.56 -13.71 10.28
CA THR A 7 2.52 -12.97 11.02
C THR A 7 1.64 -12.10 10.13
N THR A 8 2.11 -11.72 8.94
CA THR A 8 1.44 -10.73 8.08
C THR A 8 0.76 -11.31 6.85
N ARG A 9 0.77 -12.62 6.69
CA ARG A 9 0.24 -13.32 5.50
C ARG A 9 -0.09 -14.78 5.80
N LYS A 10 -0.43 -15.55 4.76
CA LYS A 10 -0.87 -16.95 4.81
C LYS A 10 -2.26 -17.15 5.41
N ASP A 11 -3.11 -16.14 5.28
CA ASP A 11 -4.52 -16.25 5.58
C ASP A 11 -5.32 -15.30 4.67
N ASN A 12 -5.48 -15.69 3.43
CA ASN A 12 -6.22 -14.90 2.45
C ASN A 12 -7.71 -14.79 2.82
N ALA A 13 -8.26 -15.78 3.52
CA ALA A 13 -9.65 -15.72 3.97
C ALA A 13 -9.85 -14.57 4.97
N TRP A 14 -8.90 -14.40 5.91
CA TRP A 14 -8.91 -13.26 6.80
C TRP A 14 -8.78 -11.94 6.06
N ALA A 15 -7.78 -11.81 5.17
CA ALA A 15 -7.53 -10.60 4.41
C ALA A 15 -8.74 -10.19 3.56
N LYS A 16 -9.37 -11.13 2.88
CA LYS A 16 -10.59 -10.89 2.09
C LYS A 16 -11.80 -10.50 2.94
N ALA A 17 -11.89 -11.02 4.15
CA ALA A 17 -12.97 -10.66 5.09
C ALA A 17 -12.73 -9.32 5.81
N ASN A 18 -11.50 -8.83 5.84
CA ASN A 18 -11.10 -7.58 6.49
C ASN A 18 -10.27 -6.69 5.56
N PRO A 19 -10.85 -6.26 4.42
CA PRO A 19 -10.11 -5.52 3.40
C PRO A 19 -9.63 -4.13 3.87
N ASP A 20 -10.23 -3.58 4.92
CA ASP A 20 -9.84 -2.35 5.60
C ASP A 20 -8.52 -2.51 6.39
N GLU A 21 -8.14 -3.72 6.74
CA GLU A 21 -6.93 -4.03 7.51
C GLU A 21 -5.81 -4.68 6.66
N VAL A 22 -5.98 -4.71 5.34
CA VAL A 22 -4.93 -5.09 4.40
C VAL A 22 -3.82 -4.04 4.42
N GLN A 23 -2.60 -4.49 4.21
CA GLN A 23 -1.45 -3.58 4.17
C GLN A 23 -1.60 -2.56 3.06
N GLN A 24 -1.24 -1.32 3.35
CA GLN A 24 -1.30 -0.21 2.41
C GLN A 24 0.07 0.47 2.29
N CYS A 25 0.26 1.18 1.20
CA CYS A 25 1.40 2.05 0.98
C CYS A 25 0.93 3.43 0.49
N TYR A 26 1.81 4.42 0.66
CA TYR A 26 1.60 5.76 0.12
C TYR A 26 2.47 5.92 -1.11
N ILE A 27 1.87 6.11 -2.26
CA ILE A 27 2.54 6.16 -3.56
C ILE A 27 2.23 7.47 -4.28
N MET A 28 3.09 7.83 -5.23
CA MET A 28 2.98 9.08 -5.98
C MET A 28 3.01 8.79 -7.48
N THR A 29 2.19 9.50 -8.25
CA THR A 29 2.23 9.47 -9.72
C THR A 29 3.53 10.06 -10.27
N GLY A 30 3.79 9.85 -11.54
CA GLY A 30 4.74 10.68 -12.29
C GLY A 30 4.30 12.14 -12.36
N PHE A 31 5.16 12.98 -12.95
CA PHE A 31 4.86 14.39 -13.20
C PHE A 31 3.95 14.52 -14.43
N HIS A 32 2.96 15.39 -14.33
CA HIS A 32 2.02 15.71 -15.40
C HIS A 32 1.95 17.21 -15.61
N THR A 33 2.35 17.69 -16.78
CA THR A 33 2.38 19.11 -17.11
C THR A 33 1.02 19.56 -17.64
N ALA A 34 0.48 20.64 -17.08
CA ALA A 34 -0.75 21.26 -17.56
C ALA A 34 -0.52 22.07 -18.85
N SER A 35 -1.42 21.95 -19.82
CA SER A 35 -1.32 22.63 -21.13
C SER A 35 -2.36 23.73 -21.37
N GLY A 36 -3.08 24.17 -20.31
CA GLY A 36 -4.04 25.26 -20.40
C GLY A 36 -5.51 24.85 -20.50
N GLY A 37 -5.85 23.65 -20.05
CA GLY A 37 -7.21 23.12 -19.86
C GLY A 37 -7.26 22.20 -18.66
N PRO A 38 -8.37 21.53 -18.35
CA PRO A 38 -8.43 20.54 -17.29
C PRO A 38 -7.35 19.49 -17.46
N LEU A 39 -6.73 19.11 -16.34
CA LEU A 39 -5.66 18.11 -16.29
C LEU A 39 -6.19 16.84 -15.65
N ALA A 40 -6.18 15.72 -16.38
CA ALA A 40 -6.49 14.40 -15.87
C ALA A 40 -5.20 13.62 -15.60
N ILE A 41 -4.98 13.21 -14.35
CA ILE A 41 -3.79 12.48 -13.91
C ILE A 41 -4.19 11.04 -13.60
N PRO A 42 -3.79 10.06 -14.44
CA PRO A 42 -4.12 8.65 -14.21
C PRO A 42 -3.28 8.11 -13.04
N LEU A 43 -3.97 7.68 -11.96
CA LEU A 43 -3.29 7.25 -10.72
C LEU A 43 -2.39 6.05 -10.92
N MET A 44 -2.82 5.08 -11.72
CA MET A 44 -2.14 3.79 -11.88
C MET A 44 -1.26 3.73 -13.14
N GLN A 45 -0.94 4.86 -13.76
CA GLN A 45 -0.01 4.87 -14.89
C GLN A 45 1.40 4.48 -14.43
N GLY A 46 1.93 3.41 -15.02
CA GLY A 46 3.24 2.88 -14.65
C GLY A 46 3.28 2.09 -13.32
N ILE A 47 2.13 1.84 -12.70
CA ILE A 47 2.01 1.08 -11.46
C ILE A 47 1.28 -0.24 -11.75
N SER A 48 1.78 -1.33 -11.19
CA SER A 48 1.19 -2.66 -11.40
C SER A 48 -0.18 -2.79 -10.72
N ARG A 49 -1.23 -2.93 -11.53
CA ARG A 49 -2.60 -3.20 -11.06
C ARG A 49 -2.78 -4.63 -10.51
N GLU A 50 -1.85 -5.51 -10.74
CA GLU A 50 -1.84 -6.85 -10.13
C GLU A 50 -1.42 -6.79 -8.65
N LEU A 51 -0.67 -5.76 -8.27
CA LEU A 51 -0.10 -5.63 -6.92
C LEU A 51 -0.84 -4.64 -6.05
N MET A 52 -1.38 -3.60 -6.65
CA MET A 52 -1.90 -2.44 -5.94
C MET A 52 -3.22 -1.97 -6.52
N GLU A 53 -4.08 -1.47 -5.65
CA GLU A 53 -5.28 -0.71 -6.04
C GLU A 53 -5.39 0.56 -5.20
N PRO A 54 -5.83 1.70 -5.75
CA PRO A 54 -6.05 2.92 -4.99
C PRO A 54 -7.04 2.69 -3.85
N ASN A 55 -6.75 3.22 -2.67
CA ASN A 55 -7.70 3.21 -1.58
C ASN A 55 -8.73 4.33 -1.78
N THR A 56 -9.87 3.96 -2.35
CA THR A 56 -11.04 4.84 -2.56
C THR A 56 -12.14 4.61 -1.53
N ARG A 57 -11.91 3.75 -0.53
CA ARG A 57 -12.89 3.41 0.51
C ARG A 57 -12.88 4.41 1.65
N ASP A 58 -11.72 5.01 1.91
CA ASP A 58 -11.53 6.03 2.93
C ASP A 58 -11.70 7.45 2.35
N ASP A 59 -11.68 8.47 3.20
CA ASP A 59 -11.79 9.86 2.77
C ASP A 59 -10.56 10.29 1.95
N ILE A 60 -10.70 10.21 0.62
CA ILE A 60 -9.62 10.57 -0.31
C ILE A 60 -9.20 12.04 -0.20
N ARG A 61 -10.11 12.95 0.19
CA ARG A 61 -9.79 14.36 0.34
C ARG A 61 -8.92 14.63 1.56
N ARG A 62 -9.02 13.78 2.56
CA ARG A 62 -8.17 13.82 3.74
C ARG A 62 -6.82 13.16 3.51
N TRP A 63 -6.78 12.03 2.78
CA TRP A 63 -5.61 11.17 2.73
C TRP A 63 -4.81 11.24 1.42
N TRP A 64 -5.38 11.82 0.36
CA TRP A 64 -4.65 12.03 -0.88
C TRP A 64 -4.21 13.48 -1.00
N GLU A 65 -3.10 13.70 -1.69
CA GLU A 65 -2.54 15.02 -1.91
C GLU A 65 -2.29 15.26 -3.40
N VAL A 66 -2.77 16.37 -3.90
CA VAL A 66 -2.42 16.86 -5.22
C VAL A 66 -1.45 18.03 -5.03
N MET A 67 -0.26 17.87 -5.56
CA MET A 67 0.83 18.82 -5.39
C MET A 67 1.13 19.54 -6.70
N ASP A 68 1.11 20.86 -6.68
CA ASP A 68 1.73 21.70 -7.71
C ASP A 68 3.24 21.72 -7.44
N ARG A 69 3.98 20.98 -8.24
CA ARG A 69 5.43 20.83 -8.07
C ARG A 69 6.21 22.05 -8.50
N THR A 70 5.69 22.80 -9.47
CA THR A 70 6.29 24.04 -9.95
C THR A 70 6.15 25.15 -8.89
N ALA A 71 4.97 25.29 -8.29
CA ALA A 71 4.74 26.27 -7.23
C ALA A 71 5.19 25.79 -5.84
N GLY A 72 5.50 24.49 -5.68
CA GLY A 72 5.94 23.90 -4.41
C GLY A 72 4.87 23.89 -3.32
N ARG A 73 3.58 23.77 -3.69
CA ARG A 73 2.46 23.82 -2.75
C ARG A 73 1.37 22.79 -3.05
N PRO A 74 0.70 22.25 -2.02
CA PRO A 74 -0.47 21.41 -2.23
C PRO A 74 -1.63 22.23 -2.77
N LEU A 75 -2.49 21.58 -3.56
CA LEU A 75 -3.78 22.13 -3.97
C LEU A 75 -4.81 21.94 -2.85
N SER A 76 -5.78 22.88 -2.79
CA SER A 76 -6.96 22.69 -1.93
C SER A 76 -7.69 21.40 -2.34
N PRO A 77 -8.16 20.57 -1.38
CA PRO A 77 -8.97 19.39 -1.69
C PRO A 77 -10.20 19.67 -2.55
N ASP A 78 -10.72 20.90 -2.55
CA ASP A 78 -11.88 21.28 -3.36
C ASP A 78 -11.56 21.65 -4.81
N SER A 79 -10.27 21.80 -5.16
CA SER A 79 -9.82 22.16 -6.50
C SER A 79 -9.56 20.98 -7.42
N TRP A 80 -9.77 19.77 -6.96
CA TRP A 80 -9.63 18.54 -7.73
C TRP A 80 -10.70 17.52 -7.35
N ARG A 81 -10.90 16.54 -8.19
CA ARG A 81 -11.80 15.41 -7.95
C ARG A 81 -11.21 14.10 -8.47
N TYR A 82 -11.61 13.02 -7.86
CA TYR A 82 -11.34 11.68 -8.39
C TYR A 82 -12.50 11.23 -9.27
N ASP A 83 -12.16 10.77 -10.45
CA ASP A 83 -13.07 10.15 -11.41
C ASP A 83 -12.84 8.62 -11.38
N GLY A 84 -13.77 7.91 -10.77
CA GLY A 84 -13.71 6.45 -10.62
C GLY A 84 -13.84 5.69 -11.94
N ASP A 85 -14.49 6.25 -12.94
CA ASP A 85 -14.70 5.59 -14.24
C ASP A 85 -13.38 5.56 -15.04
N THR A 86 -12.61 6.64 -14.98
CA THR A 86 -11.32 6.73 -15.66
C THR A 86 -10.12 6.37 -14.78
N GLY A 87 -10.30 6.34 -13.45
CA GLY A 87 -9.22 6.15 -12.48
C GLY A 87 -8.25 7.33 -12.41
N CYS A 88 -8.72 8.53 -12.76
CA CYS A 88 -7.94 9.75 -12.80
C CYS A 88 -8.30 10.72 -11.67
N VAL A 89 -7.32 11.47 -11.21
CA VAL A 89 -7.57 12.73 -10.50
C VAL A 89 -7.64 13.84 -11.54
N VAL A 90 -8.71 14.64 -11.49
CA VAL A 90 -8.95 15.74 -12.43
C VAL A 90 -8.80 17.07 -11.68
N ILE A 91 -7.95 17.94 -12.22
CA ILE A 91 -7.80 19.33 -11.80
C ILE A 91 -8.50 20.18 -12.85
N ASP A 92 -9.58 20.87 -12.49
CA ASP A 92 -10.41 21.57 -13.47
C ASP A 92 -9.74 22.84 -14.03
N ALA A 93 -8.97 23.55 -13.22
CA ALA A 93 -8.29 24.79 -13.58
C ALA A 93 -6.82 24.79 -13.11
N PRO A 94 -5.97 23.92 -13.66
CA PRO A 94 -4.55 23.94 -13.33
C PRO A 94 -3.87 25.18 -13.94
N GLU A 95 -2.80 25.65 -13.31
CA GLU A 95 -1.95 26.68 -13.91
C GLU A 95 -1.18 26.12 -15.10
N ALA A 96 -1.23 26.78 -16.25
CA ALA A 96 -0.58 26.32 -17.47
C ALA A 96 0.94 26.21 -17.30
N PHE A 97 1.51 25.14 -17.84
CA PHE A 97 2.94 24.81 -17.79
C PHE A 97 3.46 24.45 -16.39
N HIS A 98 2.58 24.30 -15.40
CA HIS A 98 2.95 23.74 -14.10
C HIS A 98 2.91 22.21 -14.13
N ASP A 99 3.79 21.60 -13.36
CA ASP A 99 3.84 20.15 -13.15
C ASP A 99 3.07 19.76 -11.90
N TYR A 100 2.27 18.72 -12.02
CA TYR A 100 1.44 18.20 -10.93
C TYR A 100 1.74 16.74 -10.66
N THR A 101 1.60 16.35 -9.40
CA THR A 101 1.62 14.95 -8.96
C THR A 101 0.47 14.68 -8.01
N VAL A 102 0.06 13.42 -7.94
CA VAL A 102 -0.90 12.94 -6.93
C VAL A 102 -0.19 11.92 -6.06
N SER A 103 -0.22 12.15 -4.75
CA SER A 103 0.17 11.17 -3.75
C SER A 103 -1.08 10.56 -3.14
N PHE A 104 -1.16 9.23 -3.04
CA PHE A 104 -2.37 8.55 -2.62
C PHE A 104 -2.08 7.24 -1.90
N LEU A 105 -3.03 6.81 -1.06
CA LEU A 105 -2.99 5.51 -0.42
C LEU A 105 -3.40 4.41 -1.41
N ALA A 106 -2.70 3.30 -1.38
CA ALA A 106 -3.01 2.12 -2.18
C ALA A 106 -2.93 0.86 -1.33
N TYR A 107 -3.89 -0.05 -1.52
CA TYR A 107 -3.86 -1.39 -0.95
C TYR A 107 -2.85 -2.26 -1.67
N LEU A 108 -2.09 -3.04 -0.91
CA LEU A 108 -1.28 -4.14 -1.45
C LEU A 108 -2.18 -5.37 -1.58
N ILE A 109 -2.67 -5.63 -2.78
CA ILE A 109 -3.59 -6.75 -3.07
C ILE A 109 -2.87 -8.06 -3.35
N TRP A 110 -1.58 -8.00 -3.54
CA TRP A 110 -0.70 -9.16 -3.65
C TRP A 110 0.68 -8.84 -3.07
N ASP A 111 1.20 -9.74 -2.25
CA ASP A 111 2.56 -9.63 -1.70
C ASP A 111 3.56 -10.33 -2.63
N PRO A 112 4.33 -9.58 -3.44
CA PRO A 112 5.32 -10.14 -4.36
C PRO A 112 6.59 -10.51 -3.61
N VAL A 113 6.50 -11.46 -2.70
CA VAL A 113 7.68 -11.93 -1.97
C VAL A 113 8.68 -12.50 -2.98
N HIS A 114 9.95 -12.16 -2.83
CA HIS A 114 10.97 -12.59 -3.77
C HIS A 114 11.03 -14.13 -3.95
N MET A 115 10.72 -14.91 -2.92
CA MET A 115 10.63 -16.38 -2.99
C MET A 115 9.40 -16.88 -3.77
N TYR A 116 8.41 -16.04 -3.95
CA TYR A 116 7.14 -16.35 -4.61
C TYR A 116 6.86 -15.38 -5.76
N ASN A 117 7.88 -14.73 -6.27
CA ASN A 117 7.77 -13.78 -7.34
C ASN A 117 7.31 -14.50 -8.62
N ALA A 118 6.11 -14.17 -9.09
CA ALA A 118 5.53 -14.75 -10.28
C ALA A 118 6.36 -14.48 -11.54
N VAL A 119 7.15 -13.40 -11.57
CA VAL A 119 8.02 -13.05 -12.70
C VAL A 119 9.22 -13.98 -12.75
N THR A 120 9.88 -14.23 -11.62
CA THR A 120 11.10 -15.04 -11.58
C THR A 120 10.81 -16.55 -11.53
N ASN A 121 9.72 -16.94 -10.92
CA ASN A 121 9.40 -18.36 -10.70
C ASN A 121 8.28 -18.90 -11.58
N GLY A 122 7.56 -18.02 -12.31
CA GLY A 122 6.45 -18.42 -13.17
C GLY A 122 5.29 -19.12 -12.43
N TRP A 123 5.17 -18.93 -11.15
CA TRP A 123 4.20 -19.63 -10.30
C TRP A 123 2.79 -19.15 -10.56
N LYS A 124 2.10 -19.83 -11.42
CA LYS A 124 0.70 -19.56 -11.77
C LYS A 124 -0.29 -20.35 -10.91
N ASP A 125 0.18 -21.37 -10.21
CA ASP A 125 -0.68 -22.36 -9.53
C ASP A 125 -0.88 -22.03 -8.05
N PHE A 126 -0.26 -20.99 -7.54
CA PHE A 126 -0.43 -20.56 -6.15
C PHE A 126 -1.35 -19.34 -6.06
N GLU A 127 -2.25 -19.37 -5.10
CA GLU A 127 -3.04 -18.19 -4.74
C GLU A 127 -2.11 -17.07 -4.28
N HIS A 128 -2.27 -15.88 -4.88
CA HIS A 128 -1.54 -14.70 -4.46
C HIS A 128 -1.85 -14.38 -3.00
N GLN A 129 -0.82 -14.23 -2.18
CA GLN A 129 -1.00 -13.96 -0.77
C GLN A 129 -1.22 -12.47 -0.54
N ILE A 130 -2.31 -12.15 0.14
CA ILE A 130 -2.65 -10.78 0.53
C ILE A 130 -1.99 -10.51 1.88
N THR A 131 -1.21 -9.44 1.95
CA THR A 131 -0.55 -9.01 3.19
C THR A 131 -1.51 -8.18 4.02
N PHE A 132 -1.69 -8.55 5.30
CA PHE A 132 -2.48 -7.77 6.24
C PHE A 132 -1.60 -7.03 7.26
N ASP A 133 -2.09 -5.92 7.79
CA ASP A 133 -1.35 -5.07 8.71
C ASP A 133 -1.62 -5.47 10.16
N VAL A 134 -0.65 -6.15 10.79
CA VAL A 134 -0.74 -6.62 12.18
C VAL A 134 -0.82 -5.49 13.22
N ARG A 135 -0.63 -4.24 12.83
CA ARG A 135 -0.80 -3.07 13.71
C ARG A 135 -2.27 -2.66 13.83
N GLN A 136 -3.08 -3.07 12.87
CA GLN A 136 -4.52 -2.85 12.90
C GLN A 136 -5.18 -3.69 14.01
N PRO A 137 -6.16 -3.13 14.76
CA PRO A 137 -6.66 -3.77 15.98
C PRO A 137 -7.24 -5.17 15.78
N LYS A 138 -8.07 -5.39 14.75
CA LYS A 138 -8.67 -6.71 14.49
C LYS A 138 -7.61 -7.71 14.08
N THR A 139 -6.72 -7.30 13.16
CA THR A 139 -5.63 -8.13 12.65
C THR A 139 -4.61 -8.45 13.73
N HIS A 140 -4.30 -7.50 14.61
CA HIS A 140 -3.45 -7.75 15.78
C HIS A 140 -4.02 -8.86 16.66
N LYS A 141 -5.29 -8.74 17.03
CA LYS A 141 -5.99 -9.75 17.84
C LYS A 141 -5.96 -11.12 17.18
N PHE A 142 -6.37 -11.18 15.91
CA PHE A 142 -6.38 -12.40 15.10
C PHE A 142 -4.99 -13.05 15.03
N THR A 143 -3.96 -12.27 14.73
CA THR A 143 -2.59 -12.77 14.64
C THR A 143 -2.08 -13.32 15.96
N MET A 144 -2.39 -12.64 17.07
CA MET A 144 -2.02 -13.11 18.41
C MET A 144 -2.73 -14.40 18.80
N GLU A 145 -3.99 -14.56 18.41
CA GLU A 145 -4.75 -15.82 18.63
C GLU A 145 -4.15 -16.97 17.81
N ARG A 146 -3.83 -16.72 16.55
CA ARG A 146 -3.14 -17.72 15.69
C ARG A 146 -1.79 -18.13 16.27
N LEU A 147 -1.00 -17.17 16.74
CA LEU A 147 0.30 -17.44 17.33
C LEU A 147 0.17 -18.29 18.61
N ARG A 148 -0.77 -17.95 19.50
CA ARG A 148 -1.05 -18.74 20.71
C ARG A 148 -1.46 -20.18 20.35
N LYS A 149 -2.34 -20.31 19.34
CA LYS A 149 -2.74 -21.63 18.86
C LYS A 149 -1.56 -22.40 18.29
N PHE A 150 -0.71 -21.75 17.47
CA PHE A 150 0.49 -22.39 16.92
C PHE A 150 1.42 -22.92 18.03
N ILE A 151 1.66 -22.12 19.06
CA ILE A 151 2.49 -22.52 20.22
C ILE A 151 1.88 -23.71 20.95
N ALA A 152 0.58 -23.69 21.16
CA ALA A 152 -0.13 -24.78 21.84
C ALA A 152 -0.10 -26.09 21.03
N ASP A 153 -0.28 -26.00 19.73
CA ASP A 153 -0.31 -27.16 18.82
C ASP A 153 1.10 -27.77 18.58
N HIS A 154 2.17 -27.00 18.87
CA HIS A 154 3.54 -27.40 18.57
C HIS A 154 4.47 -27.29 19.78
N PRO A 155 4.18 -28.01 20.90
CA PRO A 155 4.93 -27.89 22.16
C PRO A 155 6.40 -28.37 22.04
N TYR A 156 6.76 -29.00 20.95
CA TYR A 156 8.12 -29.46 20.64
C TYR A 156 8.99 -28.38 19.95
N VAL A 157 8.44 -27.19 19.67
CA VAL A 157 9.16 -26.08 19.07
C VAL A 157 9.81 -25.25 20.16
N ASP A 158 11.13 -25.19 20.16
CA ASP A 158 11.91 -24.44 21.16
C ASP A 158 12.12 -22.98 20.73
N VAL A 159 12.21 -22.72 19.40
CA VAL A 159 12.51 -21.40 18.85
C VAL A 159 11.58 -21.07 17.71
N ILE A 160 10.92 -19.91 17.79
CA ILE A 160 10.10 -19.37 16.71
C ILE A 160 10.81 -18.16 16.11
N ARG A 161 11.06 -18.23 14.80
CA ARG A 161 11.56 -17.11 14.01
C ARG A 161 10.41 -16.41 13.32
N TYR A 162 10.26 -15.13 13.57
CA TYR A 162 9.33 -14.27 12.83
C TYR A 162 9.98 -13.77 11.54
N THR A 163 9.25 -13.81 10.43
CA THR A 163 9.73 -13.38 9.11
C THR A 163 8.81 -12.32 8.50
N THR A 164 8.37 -11.37 9.29
CA THR A 164 7.50 -10.30 8.82
C THR A 164 8.20 -9.27 7.95
N PHE A 165 9.51 -9.12 8.10
CA PHE A 165 10.25 -8.06 7.42
C PHE A 165 10.75 -8.41 6.02
N PHE A 166 10.76 -9.69 5.67
CA PHE A 166 11.42 -10.15 4.44
C PHE A 166 10.49 -10.22 3.22
N HIS A 167 9.23 -9.91 3.37
CA HIS A 167 8.26 -10.08 2.29
C HIS A 167 8.31 -8.97 1.23
N GLN A 168 9.07 -7.91 1.45
CA GLN A 168 9.12 -6.74 0.56
C GLN A 168 10.52 -6.39 0.06
N PHE A 169 11.41 -7.33 -0.05
CA PHE A 169 12.74 -7.08 -0.61
C PHE A 169 12.72 -6.68 -2.07
N THR A 170 11.78 -7.20 -2.83
CA THR A 170 11.63 -6.90 -4.24
C THR A 170 10.19 -6.53 -4.50
N LEU A 171 9.96 -5.34 -4.98
CA LEU A 171 8.66 -4.85 -5.39
C LEU A 171 8.58 -4.81 -6.90
N ILE A 172 7.62 -5.51 -7.47
CA ILE A 172 7.21 -5.31 -8.85
C ILE A 172 6.27 -4.10 -8.85
N PHE A 173 6.68 -3.01 -9.45
CA PHE A 173 5.99 -1.74 -9.24
C PHE A 173 5.33 -1.16 -10.49
N ASP A 174 5.56 -1.72 -11.66
CA ASP A 174 4.97 -1.19 -12.89
C ASP A 174 4.40 -2.28 -13.82
N GLU A 175 3.73 -1.82 -14.87
CA GLU A 175 3.07 -2.67 -15.87
C GLU A 175 4.06 -3.53 -16.67
N LEU A 176 5.31 -3.09 -16.76
CA LEU A 176 6.39 -3.83 -17.43
C LEU A 176 7.00 -4.89 -16.50
N LYS A 177 6.44 -5.08 -15.30
CA LYS A 177 6.91 -6.02 -14.28
C LYS A 177 8.37 -5.74 -13.85
N ARG A 178 8.77 -4.49 -13.88
CA ARG A 178 10.09 -4.09 -13.39
C ARG A 178 10.13 -4.20 -11.88
N GLU A 179 11.21 -4.79 -11.40
CA GLU A 179 11.45 -4.96 -9.98
C GLU A 179 12.26 -3.79 -9.44
N LYS A 180 11.85 -3.28 -8.28
CA LYS A 180 12.66 -2.38 -7.49
C LYS A 180 13.11 -3.12 -6.24
N TYR A 181 14.42 -3.17 -6.05
CA TYR A 181 14.97 -3.61 -4.78
C TYR A 181 14.65 -2.54 -3.73
N VAL A 182 13.97 -2.93 -2.66
CA VAL A 182 13.53 -2.01 -1.62
C VAL A 182 14.19 -2.36 -0.31
N ASP A 183 14.67 -1.32 0.36
CA ASP A 183 15.15 -1.38 1.72
C ASP A 183 14.00 -1.84 2.64
N TRP A 184 14.28 -2.80 3.50
CA TRP A 184 13.28 -3.36 4.40
C TRP A 184 12.70 -2.39 5.42
N TYR A 185 13.35 -1.27 5.69
CA TYR A 185 12.82 -0.22 6.56
C TYR A 185 11.75 0.64 5.88
N GLY A 186 11.89 0.92 4.59
CA GLY A 186 10.99 1.83 3.88
C GLY A 186 9.66 1.20 3.47
N TYR A 187 9.63 -0.11 3.22
CA TYR A 187 8.47 -0.76 2.60
C TYR A 187 7.78 -1.82 3.46
N SER A 188 8.36 -2.21 4.56
CA SER A 188 7.71 -3.08 5.54
C SER A 188 6.72 -2.34 6.44
N ALA A 189 6.73 -1.01 6.39
CA ALA A 189 5.79 -0.18 7.12
C ALA A 189 4.51 0.01 6.28
N SER A 190 3.38 -0.48 6.77
CA SER A 190 2.09 -0.11 6.21
C SER A 190 1.80 1.36 6.50
N VAL A 191 1.28 2.06 5.50
CA VAL A 191 0.79 3.44 5.63
C VAL A 191 -0.69 3.41 5.31
N SER A 192 -1.52 3.53 6.32
CA SER A 192 -2.99 3.47 6.23
C SER A 192 -3.60 4.62 7.00
N PRO A 193 -4.88 4.96 6.80
CA PRO A 193 -5.58 5.96 7.60
C PRO A 193 -5.41 5.74 9.10
N TYR A 194 -5.53 4.51 9.58
CA TYR A 194 -5.34 4.16 10.98
C TYR A 194 -3.96 4.58 11.51
N ILE A 195 -2.90 4.26 10.75
CA ILE A 195 -1.53 4.60 11.14
C ILE A 195 -1.27 6.10 11.03
N LEU A 196 -1.80 6.76 10.00
CA LEU A 196 -1.69 8.20 9.85
C LEU A 196 -2.41 8.96 10.97
N GLU A 197 -3.59 8.49 11.38
CA GLU A 197 -4.29 9.06 12.54
C GLU A 197 -3.54 8.82 13.86
N GLN A 198 -2.89 7.66 14.00
CA GLN A 198 -2.02 7.41 15.14
C GLN A 198 -0.84 8.37 15.14
N PHE A 199 -0.20 8.56 14.00
CA PHE A 199 0.88 9.54 13.84
C PHE A 199 0.43 10.96 14.23
N GLU A 200 -0.71 11.43 13.70
CA GLU A 200 -1.27 12.76 14.04
C GLU A 200 -1.49 12.93 15.55
N ARG A 201 -2.02 11.89 16.21
CA ARG A 201 -2.23 11.92 17.67
C ARG A 201 -0.92 11.98 18.46
N GLU A 202 0.10 11.23 18.04
CA GLU A 202 1.39 11.15 18.73
C GLU A 202 2.28 12.36 18.43
N ALA A 203 2.29 12.84 17.20
CA ALA A 203 3.09 13.98 16.77
C ALA A 203 2.49 15.33 17.18
N GLY A 204 1.16 15.41 17.36
CA GLY A 204 0.46 16.64 17.71
C GLY A 204 0.26 17.60 16.53
N TYR A 205 0.46 17.14 15.30
CA TYR A 205 0.21 17.92 14.09
C TYR A 205 -0.31 16.99 12.97
N PRO A 206 -1.06 17.55 11.98
CA PRO A 206 -1.58 16.76 10.90
C PRO A 206 -0.46 16.19 10.02
N PHE A 207 -0.74 15.08 9.36
CA PHE A 207 0.19 14.42 8.44
C PHE A 207 0.60 15.35 7.27
N ARG A 208 -0.26 16.26 6.88
CA ARG A 208 -0.06 17.24 5.80
C ARG A 208 -0.76 18.57 6.11
#